data_d9633d83b17f7b19c1c0c8ca39c56d51
#
_entry.id   d9633d83b17f7b19c1c0c8ca39c56d51
#
_cell.length_a   1.000
_cell.length_b   1.000
_cell.length_c   1.000
_cell.angle_alpha   90.00
_cell.angle_beta   90.00
_cell.angle_gamma   90.00
#
_symmetry.space_group_name_H-M   'P 1'
#
loop_
_entity.id
_entity.type
_entity.pdbx_description
1 polymer ?
#
loop_
_entity_poly.entity_id
_entity_poly.type
_entity_poly.pdbx_seq_one_letter_code
_entity_poly.pdbx_strand_id
1 'polypeptide(L)'
;MVPASRHHPEAADCADPRVTWVHGIAMIAVALIIGGIGLASGCRKQAEETVVPVEIRPSETTSPSTAPGIEELRVHVVQRYPHATDAFTQGLLWHDGFMYESTGQYGQSSLRKVRLRDGAVLAEHKLDPSLFGEGLALVDDRFIQLTWRSGLAIISDLETLQQHATLRYPGEGWGLCYDGAALVMSDGSSILEFRDPQSMELLREVTVMKNGRPVREINELECVGADVYANVWHRNEILRIDPQTGRVTGTIDASGLLSRMEATRADVLNGIAYKPESKTFLLTGKFWPHVFEVELEPR
;
A
#
# COMPACT_ATOMS: atom_id res chain seq x y z
N MET A 1 41.37 -47.00 15.95
CA MET A 1 41.02 -47.98 14.91
C MET A 1 40.08 -47.31 13.93
N VAL A 2 40.59 -47.06 12.79
CA VAL A 2 40.01 -46.47 11.54
C VAL A 2 39.65 -47.66 10.64
N PRO A 3 39.01 -47.56 9.52
CA PRO A 3 37.75 -46.91 9.03
C PRO A 3 36.90 -47.89 8.17
N ALA A 4 35.75 -47.43 7.62
CA ALA A 4 35.23 -47.92 6.31
C ALA A 4 34.15 -46.90 5.85
N SER A 5 34.32 -46.17 4.83
CA SER A 5 34.26 -46.31 3.35
C SER A 5 32.83 -46.26 2.81
N ARG A 6 32.57 -45.13 2.16
CA ARG A 6 31.86 -44.80 0.90
C ARG A 6 30.84 -45.79 0.33
N HIS A 7 29.67 -45.25 -0.08
CA HIS A 7 29.13 -45.46 -1.43
C HIS A 7 28.14 -44.33 -1.80
N HIS A 8 28.42 -43.64 -2.90
CA HIS A 8 27.46 -42.93 -3.74
C HIS A 8 26.78 -43.92 -4.68
N PRO A 9 25.55 -43.62 -5.12
CA PRO A 9 25.23 -43.96 -6.51
C PRO A 9 24.90 -42.74 -7.37
N GLU A 10 25.24 -42.94 -8.61
CA GLU A 10 25.25 -42.11 -9.78
C GLU A 10 23.90 -41.52 -10.21
N ALA A 11 24.06 -40.47 -10.99
CA ALA A 11 23.02 -39.79 -11.75
C ALA A 11 22.41 -40.71 -12.81
N ALA A 12 21.09 -40.65 -12.95
CA ALA A 12 20.37 -41.13 -14.12
C ALA A 12 19.77 -39.96 -14.90
N ASP A 13 20.37 -39.80 -16.06
CA ASP A 13 19.95 -38.95 -17.17
C ASP A 13 18.65 -39.51 -17.77
N CYS A 14 17.62 -38.72 -17.97
CA CYS A 14 16.48 -39.09 -18.82
C CYS A 14 15.98 -37.90 -19.61
N ALA A 15 16.07 -38.07 -20.87
CA ALA A 15 15.84 -37.27 -22.05
C ALA A 15 14.50 -36.51 -22.12
N ASP A 16 14.62 -35.34 -22.77
CA ASP A 16 13.65 -34.46 -23.39
C ASP A 16 12.74 -35.15 -24.44
N PRO A 17 11.43 -35.01 -24.42
CA PRO A 17 10.62 -35.13 -25.61
C PRO A 17 10.11 -33.76 -26.10
N ARG A 18 10.64 -33.38 -27.25
CA ARG A 18 10.22 -32.25 -28.11
C ARG A 18 8.73 -32.31 -28.44
N VAL A 19 7.99 -31.26 -28.07
CA VAL A 19 6.64 -31.03 -28.55
C VAL A 19 6.68 -30.10 -29.77
N THR A 20 6.30 -30.63 -30.89
CA THR A 20 6.16 -29.95 -32.18
C THR A 20 4.96 -29.02 -32.20
N TRP A 21 5.19 -27.77 -32.58
CA TRP A 21 4.15 -26.79 -32.87
C TRP A 21 3.52 -27.05 -34.24
N VAL A 22 2.19 -27.26 -34.28
CA VAL A 22 1.41 -27.27 -35.49
C VAL A 22 0.78 -25.89 -35.67
N HIS A 23 1.16 -25.19 -36.74
CA HIS A 23 0.58 -23.91 -37.15
C HIS A 23 -0.77 -24.18 -37.86
N GLY A 24 -1.86 -23.73 -37.25
CA GLY A 24 -3.15 -23.63 -37.90
C GLY A 24 -3.41 -22.18 -38.38
N ILE A 25 -3.24 -21.93 -39.67
CA ILE A 25 -3.63 -20.66 -40.32
C ILE A 25 -5.11 -20.73 -40.67
N ALA A 26 -5.95 -19.90 -40.02
CA ALA A 26 -7.34 -19.67 -40.42
C ALA A 26 -7.40 -18.44 -41.32
N MET A 27 -7.66 -18.67 -42.61
CA MET A 27 -7.97 -17.61 -43.57
C MET A 27 -9.43 -17.18 -43.42
N ILE A 28 -9.66 -15.89 -43.19
CA ILE A 28 -10.99 -15.26 -43.23
C ILE A 28 -11.12 -14.64 -44.62
N ALA A 29 -12.09 -15.14 -45.40
CA ALA A 29 -12.45 -14.62 -46.69
C ALA A 29 -13.29 -13.33 -46.56
N VAL A 30 -12.83 -12.25 -47.18
CA VAL A 30 -13.58 -10.99 -47.32
C VAL A 30 -14.40 -11.06 -48.60
N ALA A 31 -15.73 -11.04 -48.51
CA ALA A 31 -16.63 -10.93 -49.63
C ALA A 31 -16.83 -9.46 -50.03
N LEU A 32 -16.37 -9.10 -51.24
CA LEU A 32 -16.64 -7.84 -51.88
C LEU A 32 -18.03 -7.88 -52.56
N ILE A 33 -18.94 -7.03 -52.12
CA ILE A 33 -20.19 -6.77 -52.84
C ILE A 33 -20.00 -5.46 -53.61
N ILE A 34 -19.96 -5.58 -54.94
CA ILE A 34 -20.00 -4.47 -55.90
C ILE A 34 -21.47 -4.19 -56.23
N GLY A 35 -22.00 -3.06 -55.80
CA GLY A 35 -23.33 -2.58 -56.16
C GLY A 35 -23.24 -1.30 -56.98
N GLY A 36 -23.94 -1.33 -58.14
CA GLY A 36 -23.80 -0.49 -59.29
C GLY A 36 -24.20 0.99 -59.16
N ILE A 37 -23.66 1.72 -60.07
CA ILE A 37 -23.77 3.16 -60.34
C ILE A 37 -25.11 3.49 -60.97
N GLY A 38 -25.85 4.42 -60.32
CA GLY A 38 -26.97 5.12 -60.91
C GLY A 38 -26.65 6.62 -61.07
N LEU A 39 -26.35 7.05 -62.27
CA LEU A 39 -26.22 8.46 -62.64
C LEU A 39 -27.60 9.10 -62.74
N ALA A 40 -27.93 10.04 -61.84
CA ALA A 40 -29.04 10.98 -62.05
C ALA A 40 -28.49 12.41 -62.03
N SER A 41 -28.44 13.02 -63.19
CA SER A 41 -28.10 14.42 -63.43
C SER A 41 -29.26 15.31 -62.96
N GLY A 42 -29.07 16.06 -61.89
CA GLY A 42 -30.01 17.06 -61.42
C GLY A 42 -29.30 18.38 -61.15
N CYS A 43 -29.51 19.35 -61.99
CA CYS A 43 -29.10 20.75 -61.80
C CYS A 43 -29.69 21.30 -60.52
N ARG A 44 -28.85 21.59 -59.51
CA ARG A 44 -29.24 22.31 -58.29
C ARG A 44 -28.59 23.69 -58.32
N LYS A 45 -29.47 24.74 -58.34
CA LYS A 45 -29.06 26.15 -58.21
C LYS A 45 -28.23 26.31 -56.88
N GLN A 46 -27.05 26.91 -56.97
CA GLN A 46 -26.28 27.39 -55.86
C GLN A 46 -27.04 28.52 -55.16
N ALA A 47 -27.38 28.32 -53.89
CA ALA A 47 -27.74 29.39 -52.99
C ALA A 47 -26.46 29.99 -52.43
N GLU A 48 -26.29 31.29 -52.56
CA GLU A 48 -25.21 32.08 -51.97
C GLU A 48 -25.39 32.04 -50.44
N GLU A 49 -24.51 31.34 -49.76
CA GLU A 49 -24.42 31.30 -48.29
C GLU A 49 -23.67 32.54 -47.81
N THR A 50 -24.39 33.47 -47.16
CA THR A 50 -23.83 34.66 -46.55
C THR A 50 -22.99 34.24 -45.36
N VAL A 51 -21.66 34.30 -45.48
CA VAL A 51 -20.72 34.03 -44.39
C VAL A 51 -20.81 35.18 -43.39
N VAL A 52 -21.43 34.93 -42.23
CA VAL A 52 -21.40 35.84 -41.07
C VAL A 52 -20.05 35.67 -40.42
N PRO A 53 -19.25 36.74 -40.18
CA PRO A 53 -17.98 36.62 -39.46
C PRO A 53 -18.25 36.18 -38.03
N VAL A 54 -17.70 35.00 -37.61
CA VAL A 54 -17.66 34.57 -36.24
C VAL A 54 -16.58 35.37 -35.52
N GLU A 55 -17.01 36.29 -34.69
CA GLU A 55 -16.15 37.04 -33.78
C GLU A 55 -15.54 36.06 -32.76
N ILE A 56 -14.28 35.67 -32.96
CA ILE A 56 -13.53 34.84 -32.00
C ILE A 56 -13.24 35.71 -30.78
N ARG A 57 -14.08 35.59 -29.75
CA ARG A 57 -13.72 36.12 -28.41
C ARG A 57 -12.47 35.41 -27.94
N PRO A 58 -11.46 36.16 -27.44
CA PRO A 58 -10.30 35.55 -26.80
C PRO A 58 -10.78 34.63 -25.67
N SER A 59 -10.39 33.35 -25.73
CA SER A 59 -10.56 32.40 -24.66
C SER A 59 -10.01 33.02 -23.37
N GLU A 60 -10.86 33.22 -22.36
CA GLU A 60 -10.41 33.60 -21.04
C GLU A 60 -9.35 32.59 -20.61
N THR A 61 -8.13 33.06 -20.48
CA THR A 61 -7.04 32.30 -19.89
C THR A 61 -7.45 32.03 -18.44
N THR A 62 -7.97 30.82 -18.21
CA THR A 62 -8.14 30.30 -16.84
C THR A 62 -6.76 30.34 -16.20
N SER A 63 -6.60 31.28 -15.27
CA SER A 63 -5.41 31.31 -14.39
C SER A 63 -5.18 29.90 -13.85
N PRO A 64 -3.94 29.40 -13.82
CA PRO A 64 -3.66 28.11 -13.21
C PRO A 64 -4.15 28.17 -11.76
N SER A 65 -5.13 27.34 -11.41
CA SER A 65 -5.49 27.09 -10.02
C SER A 65 -4.23 26.68 -9.29
N THR A 66 -3.67 27.55 -8.48
CA THR A 66 -2.57 27.19 -7.60
C THR A 66 -3.07 26.07 -6.70
N ALA A 67 -2.57 24.86 -6.93
CA ALA A 67 -2.86 23.73 -6.05
C ALA A 67 -2.57 24.17 -4.60
N PRO A 68 -3.46 23.84 -3.64
CA PRO A 68 -3.23 24.21 -2.23
C PRO A 68 -1.82 23.77 -1.81
N GLY A 69 -1.14 24.62 -1.03
CA GLY A 69 0.17 24.32 -0.48
C GLY A 69 0.14 23.05 0.38
N ILE A 70 1.31 22.48 0.67
CA ILE A 70 1.43 21.38 1.62
C ILE A 70 1.24 21.96 3.02
N GLU A 71 0.28 21.40 3.77
CA GLU A 71 0.04 21.80 5.15
C GLU A 71 1.17 21.25 6.05
N GLU A 72 1.72 22.10 6.89
CA GLU A 72 2.74 21.70 7.87
C GLU A 72 2.07 21.50 9.22
N LEU A 73 2.14 20.26 9.74
CA LEU A 73 1.54 19.82 10.98
C LEU A 73 2.62 19.30 11.94
N ARG A 74 2.27 19.24 13.20
CA ARG A 74 3.05 18.57 14.24
C ARG A 74 2.15 17.71 15.11
N VAL A 75 2.74 16.74 15.81
CA VAL A 75 2.02 15.95 16.80
C VAL A 75 1.94 16.69 18.14
N HIS A 76 0.75 16.67 18.74
CA HIS A 76 0.51 17.02 20.14
C HIS A 76 0.19 15.74 20.91
N VAL A 77 1.03 15.37 21.89
CA VAL A 77 0.85 14.13 22.66
C VAL A 77 -0.28 14.30 23.66
N VAL A 78 -1.36 13.57 23.48
CA VAL A 78 -2.51 13.50 24.40
C VAL A 78 -2.25 12.51 25.51
N GLN A 79 -1.73 11.31 25.14
CA GLN A 79 -1.49 10.21 26.08
C GLN A 79 -0.34 9.35 25.60
N ARG A 80 0.35 8.71 26.57
CA ARG A 80 1.40 7.73 26.36
C ARG A 80 0.99 6.41 27.00
N TYR A 81 1.13 5.32 26.23
CA TYR A 81 0.81 3.97 26.68
C TYR A 81 2.06 3.08 26.64
N PRO A 82 2.16 2.05 27.51
CA PRO A 82 3.23 1.07 27.41
C PRO A 82 3.16 0.31 26.07
N HIS A 83 4.33 -0.03 25.53
CA HIS A 83 4.46 -0.86 24.33
C HIS A 83 5.56 -1.90 24.52
N ALA A 84 5.42 -3.05 23.88
CA ALA A 84 6.37 -4.15 23.97
C ALA A 84 7.67 -3.81 23.23
N THR A 85 8.79 -3.72 23.97
CA THR A 85 10.10 -3.36 23.39
C THR A 85 10.74 -4.45 22.53
N ASP A 86 10.12 -5.61 22.43
CA ASP A 86 10.47 -6.67 21.48
C ASP A 86 9.66 -6.61 20.18
N ALA A 87 8.69 -5.71 20.09
CA ALA A 87 7.87 -5.54 18.90
C ALA A 87 8.64 -4.76 17.81
N PHE A 88 8.98 -5.44 16.72
CA PHE A 88 9.47 -4.82 15.51
C PHE A 88 8.28 -4.43 14.64
N THR A 89 7.63 -3.32 15.00
CA THR A 89 6.35 -2.88 14.41
C THR A 89 6.49 -2.62 12.92
N GLN A 90 5.63 -3.28 12.12
CA GLN A 90 5.58 -3.17 10.68
C GLN A 90 4.18 -2.81 10.15
N GLY A 91 3.15 -3.02 10.94
CA GLY A 91 1.78 -2.58 10.66
C GLY A 91 1.05 -2.36 11.98
N LEU A 92 0.23 -1.31 12.04
CA LEU A 92 -0.53 -0.94 13.22
C LEU A 92 -1.98 -0.65 12.82
N LEU A 93 -2.94 -1.05 13.67
CA LEU A 93 -4.34 -0.90 13.38
C LEU A 93 -5.14 -0.72 14.69
N TRP A 94 -6.14 0.17 14.68
CA TRP A 94 -7.11 0.31 15.76
C TRP A 94 -8.47 -0.21 15.34
N HIS A 95 -9.00 -1.17 16.06
CA HIS A 95 -10.33 -1.72 15.79
C HIS A 95 -11.01 -2.18 17.08
N ASP A 96 -12.27 -1.75 17.27
CA ASP A 96 -13.17 -2.15 18.37
C ASP A 96 -12.53 -2.09 19.77
N GLY A 97 -11.80 -0.99 20.06
CA GLY A 97 -11.19 -0.75 21.37
C GLY A 97 -9.87 -1.48 21.60
N PHE A 98 -9.31 -2.13 20.58
CA PHE A 98 -8.04 -2.83 20.65
C PHE A 98 -7.08 -2.34 19.56
N MET A 99 -5.81 -2.39 19.89
CA MET A 99 -4.73 -2.23 18.92
C MET A 99 -4.37 -3.61 18.35
N TYR A 100 -4.20 -3.69 17.05
CA TYR A 100 -3.67 -4.86 16.36
C TYR A 100 -2.34 -4.48 15.72
N GLU A 101 -1.38 -5.36 15.84
CA GLU A 101 0.00 -5.09 15.44
C GLU A 101 0.57 -6.26 14.65
N SER A 102 1.12 -5.94 13.49
CA SER A 102 1.99 -6.82 12.72
C SER A 102 3.44 -6.55 13.09
N THR A 103 4.16 -7.58 13.51
CA THR A 103 5.60 -7.48 13.83
C THR A 103 6.44 -8.22 12.80
N GLY A 104 7.61 -7.65 12.49
CA GLY A 104 8.63 -8.27 11.64
C GLY A 104 9.65 -9.11 12.40
N GLN A 105 10.72 -9.50 11.71
CA GLN A 105 11.84 -10.35 12.11
C GLN A 105 11.61 -11.84 11.83
N TYR A 106 12.52 -12.45 11.06
CA TYR A 106 12.49 -13.88 10.79
C TYR A 106 12.51 -14.69 12.10
N GLY A 107 11.58 -15.64 12.23
CA GLY A 107 11.41 -16.45 13.43
C GLY A 107 10.72 -15.76 14.60
N GLN A 108 10.35 -14.47 14.48
CA GLN A 108 9.71 -13.70 15.53
C GLN A 108 8.46 -12.95 15.07
N SER A 109 8.21 -12.92 13.75
CA SER A 109 7.05 -12.23 13.18
C SER A 109 5.73 -12.75 13.71
N SER A 110 4.82 -11.84 14.01
CA SER A 110 3.51 -12.18 14.57
C SER A 110 2.42 -11.17 14.18
N LEU A 111 1.17 -11.60 14.35
CA LEU A 111 -0.01 -10.77 14.44
C LEU A 111 -0.48 -10.77 15.89
N ARG A 112 -0.62 -9.58 16.50
CA ARG A 112 -0.94 -9.41 17.92
C ARG A 112 -2.23 -8.61 18.10
N LYS A 113 -3.06 -9.01 19.09
CA LYS A 113 -4.14 -8.19 19.66
C LYS A 113 -3.65 -7.62 20.98
N VAL A 114 -3.62 -6.30 21.12
CA VAL A 114 -3.01 -5.60 22.25
C VAL A 114 -4.04 -4.71 22.93
N ARG A 115 -4.08 -4.77 24.25
CA ARG A 115 -4.85 -3.83 25.07
C ARG A 115 -4.03 -2.56 25.29
N LEU A 116 -4.47 -1.44 24.67
CA LEU A 116 -3.70 -0.20 24.62
C LEU A 116 -3.28 0.33 26.00
N ARG A 117 -4.20 0.33 27.00
CA ARG A 117 -3.97 0.98 28.29
C ARG A 117 -2.74 0.51 29.06
N ASP A 118 -2.33 -0.74 28.89
CA ASP A 118 -1.23 -1.37 29.62
C ASP A 118 -0.25 -2.15 28.72
N GLY A 119 -0.45 -2.11 27.40
CA GLY A 119 0.40 -2.78 26.43
C GLY A 119 0.31 -4.32 26.49
N ALA A 120 -0.70 -4.88 27.18
CA ALA A 120 -0.83 -6.32 27.34
C ALA A 120 -1.23 -6.99 26.01
N VAL A 121 -0.41 -7.94 25.54
CA VAL A 121 -0.75 -8.82 24.41
C VAL A 121 -1.80 -9.80 24.87
N LEU A 122 -3.01 -9.69 24.34
CA LEU A 122 -4.17 -10.53 24.70
C LEU A 122 -4.24 -11.80 23.86
N ALA A 123 -3.80 -11.73 22.63
CA ALA A 123 -3.69 -12.85 21.69
C ALA A 123 -2.52 -12.59 20.74
N GLU A 124 -1.86 -13.65 20.32
CA GLU A 124 -0.76 -13.62 19.36
C GLU A 124 -0.86 -14.83 18.44
N HIS A 125 -0.67 -14.61 17.15
CA HIS A 125 -0.42 -15.66 16.18
C HIS A 125 0.96 -15.43 15.55
N LYS A 126 1.88 -16.39 15.73
CA LYS A 126 3.23 -16.34 15.13
C LYS A 126 3.19 -16.83 13.70
N LEU A 127 3.85 -16.10 12.80
CA LEU A 127 4.03 -16.53 11.43
C LEU A 127 5.03 -17.69 11.34
N ASP A 128 5.02 -18.37 10.19
CA ASP A 128 6.10 -19.32 9.86
C ASP A 128 7.46 -18.64 10.02
N PRO A 129 8.46 -19.29 10.66
CA PRO A 129 9.78 -18.69 10.93
C PRO A 129 10.52 -18.20 9.68
N SER A 130 10.19 -18.70 8.50
CA SER A 130 10.75 -18.26 7.21
C SER A 130 10.12 -16.97 6.68
N LEU A 131 9.06 -16.46 7.30
CA LEU A 131 8.36 -15.25 6.89
C LEU A 131 8.78 -14.05 7.75
N PHE A 132 8.83 -12.89 7.11
CA PHE A 132 9.02 -11.62 7.77
C PHE A 132 7.71 -10.82 7.61
N GLY A 133 6.97 -10.62 8.69
CA GLY A 133 5.70 -9.90 8.69
C GLY A 133 5.90 -8.41 8.44
N GLU A 134 4.98 -7.81 7.69
CA GLU A 134 4.99 -6.42 7.26
C GLU A 134 3.61 -5.77 7.48
N GLY A 135 3.19 -4.83 6.64
CA GLY A 135 1.98 -4.06 6.74
C GLY A 135 0.72 -4.88 7.02
N LEU A 136 -0.25 -4.27 7.66
CA LEU A 136 -1.47 -4.90 8.16
C LEU A 136 -2.70 -4.09 7.77
N ALA A 137 -3.72 -4.75 7.22
CA ALA A 137 -5.02 -4.14 7.01
C ALA A 137 -6.14 -5.05 7.52
N LEU A 138 -7.27 -4.45 7.90
CA LEU A 138 -8.51 -5.16 8.21
C LEU A 138 -9.50 -4.94 7.07
N VAL A 139 -10.01 -6.04 6.51
CA VAL A 139 -11.05 -6.04 5.47
C VAL A 139 -12.19 -6.93 5.95
N ASP A 140 -13.34 -6.33 6.22
CA ASP A 140 -14.49 -7.02 6.81
C ASP A 140 -14.13 -7.68 8.14
N ASP A 141 -14.07 -9.01 8.20
CA ASP A 141 -13.79 -9.85 9.36
C ASP A 141 -12.42 -10.55 9.29
N ARG A 142 -11.51 -10.09 8.42
CA ARG A 142 -10.20 -10.73 8.22
C ARG A 142 -9.06 -9.73 8.15
N PHE A 143 -7.95 -10.09 8.77
CA PHE A 143 -6.69 -9.40 8.59
C PHE A 143 -6.00 -9.86 7.31
N ILE A 144 -5.35 -8.90 6.66
CA ILE A 144 -4.42 -9.12 5.56
C ILE A 144 -3.07 -8.57 6.03
N GLN A 145 -2.10 -9.47 6.24
CA GLN A 145 -0.74 -9.14 6.67
C GLN A 145 0.24 -9.44 5.55
N LEU A 146 1.00 -8.45 5.14
CA LEU A 146 2.03 -8.62 4.12
C LEU A 146 3.26 -9.36 4.67
N THR A 147 4.08 -9.86 3.75
CA THR A 147 5.41 -10.38 4.04
C THR A 147 6.46 -9.66 3.19
N TRP A 148 7.63 -9.34 3.75
CA TRP A 148 8.64 -8.51 3.10
C TRP A 148 9.00 -8.96 1.67
N ARG A 149 9.57 -10.18 1.51
CA ARG A 149 10.12 -10.67 0.23
C ARG A 149 9.50 -11.97 -0.26
N SER A 150 8.58 -12.52 0.49
CA SER A 150 7.98 -13.81 0.14
C SER A 150 6.84 -13.67 -0.87
N GLY A 151 6.38 -12.43 -1.16
CA GLY A 151 5.26 -12.17 -2.06
C GLY A 151 3.97 -12.84 -1.61
N LEU A 152 3.79 -12.98 -0.29
CA LEU A 152 2.62 -13.58 0.35
C LEU A 152 1.90 -12.55 1.21
N ALA A 153 0.59 -12.46 1.04
CA ALA A 153 -0.32 -11.83 1.98
C ALA A 153 -1.00 -12.94 2.81
N ILE A 154 -0.79 -12.89 4.12
CA ILE A 154 -1.35 -13.85 5.07
C ILE A 154 -2.75 -13.39 5.44
N ILE A 155 -3.74 -14.26 5.30
CA ILE A 155 -5.12 -13.97 5.65
C ILE A 155 -5.43 -14.65 6.97
N SER A 156 -5.83 -13.85 7.96
CA SER A 156 -6.15 -14.33 9.30
C SER A 156 -7.52 -13.84 9.74
N ASP A 157 -8.18 -14.66 10.54
CA ASP A 157 -9.49 -14.36 11.10
C ASP A 157 -9.41 -13.30 12.21
N LEU A 158 -10.34 -12.35 12.24
CA LEU A 158 -10.37 -11.23 13.17
C LEU A 158 -10.48 -11.66 14.65
N GLU A 159 -11.29 -12.66 14.93
CA GLU A 159 -11.56 -13.07 16.31
C GLU A 159 -10.43 -13.93 16.89
N THR A 160 -9.94 -14.88 16.08
CA THR A 160 -8.98 -15.89 16.52
C THR A 160 -7.54 -15.57 16.18
N LEU A 161 -7.28 -14.63 15.28
CA LEU A 161 -6.00 -14.31 14.64
C LEU A 161 -5.37 -15.48 13.87
N GLN A 162 -6.08 -16.62 13.74
CA GLN A 162 -5.55 -17.80 13.08
C GLN A 162 -5.48 -17.58 11.57
N GLN A 163 -4.34 -17.89 10.98
CA GLN A 163 -4.18 -17.93 9.54
C GLN A 163 -5.08 -19.03 8.94
N HIS A 164 -5.82 -18.68 7.89
CA HIS A 164 -6.65 -19.64 7.16
C HIS A 164 -6.42 -19.66 5.64
N ALA A 165 -5.75 -18.63 5.09
CA ALA A 165 -5.43 -18.54 3.67
C ALA A 165 -4.17 -17.72 3.40
N THR A 166 -3.73 -17.72 2.15
CA THR A 166 -2.70 -16.81 1.63
C THR A 166 -3.09 -16.35 0.24
N LEU A 167 -2.76 -15.11 -0.07
CA LEU A 167 -2.80 -14.56 -1.43
C LEU A 167 -1.37 -14.25 -1.88
N ARG A 168 -1.18 -13.99 -3.17
CA ARG A 168 0.14 -13.69 -3.73
C ARG A 168 0.17 -12.31 -4.37
N TYR A 169 1.30 -11.64 -4.23
CA TYR A 169 1.60 -10.41 -4.96
C TYR A 169 3.06 -10.41 -5.41
N PRO A 170 3.43 -9.69 -6.46
CA PRO A 170 4.82 -9.58 -6.91
C PRO A 170 5.60 -8.56 -6.07
N GLY A 171 6.91 -8.72 -5.97
CA GLY A 171 7.80 -7.75 -5.33
C GLY A 171 7.90 -7.85 -3.81
N GLU A 172 8.28 -6.76 -3.19
CA GLU A 172 8.33 -6.59 -1.73
C GLU A 172 7.03 -5.97 -1.23
N GLY A 173 6.62 -6.28 0.01
CA GLY A 173 5.52 -5.62 0.69
C GLY A 173 6.05 -4.93 1.93
N TRP A 174 5.66 -3.64 2.13
CA TRP A 174 6.04 -2.85 3.30
C TRP A 174 4.81 -2.42 4.09
N GLY A 175 4.16 -1.31 3.76
CA GLY A 175 2.95 -0.86 4.42
C GLY A 175 1.67 -1.32 3.72
N LEU A 176 0.56 -1.37 4.45
CA LEU A 176 -0.74 -1.75 3.93
C LEU A 176 -1.84 -1.05 4.73
N CYS A 177 -2.81 -0.43 4.04
CA CYS A 177 -4.08 -0.03 4.63
C CYS A 177 -5.24 -0.35 3.68
N TYR A 178 -6.47 -0.26 4.16
CA TYR A 178 -7.69 -0.47 3.37
C TYR A 178 -8.50 0.84 3.29
N ASP A 179 -8.77 1.34 2.08
CA ASP A 179 -9.49 2.61 1.87
C ASP A 179 -11.02 2.46 1.79
N GLY A 180 -11.53 1.25 2.05
CA GLY A 180 -12.94 0.90 1.94
C GLY A 180 -13.33 0.29 0.59
N ALA A 181 -12.43 0.30 -0.39
CA ALA A 181 -12.63 -0.28 -1.72
C ALA A 181 -11.42 -1.12 -2.17
N ALA A 182 -10.22 -0.65 -1.94
CA ALA A 182 -8.96 -1.29 -2.31
C ALA A 182 -7.97 -1.33 -1.15
N LEU A 183 -7.05 -2.27 -1.19
CA LEU A 183 -5.85 -2.25 -0.38
C LEU A 183 -4.86 -1.25 -0.99
N VAL A 184 -4.33 -0.35 -0.18
CA VAL A 184 -3.24 0.55 -0.55
C VAL A 184 -1.95 -0.01 0.02
N MET A 185 -0.99 -0.29 -0.84
CA MET A 185 0.25 -0.99 -0.49
C MET A 185 1.46 -0.15 -0.88
N SER A 186 2.48 -0.14 -0.04
CA SER A 186 3.81 0.40 -0.30
C SER A 186 4.86 -0.72 -0.41
N ASP A 187 5.99 -0.42 -1.05
CA ASP A 187 7.13 -1.33 -1.25
C ASP A 187 8.49 -0.65 -1.02
N GLY A 188 8.50 0.53 -0.40
CA GLY A 188 9.69 1.36 -0.20
C GLY A 188 10.07 2.20 -1.43
N SER A 189 9.40 2.06 -2.56
CA SER A 189 9.54 2.96 -3.70
C SER A 189 8.77 4.27 -3.46
N SER A 190 8.56 5.04 -4.51
CA SER A 190 7.67 6.21 -4.50
C SER A 190 6.26 5.90 -4.98
N ILE A 191 5.92 4.63 -5.14
CA ILE A 191 4.63 4.20 -5.69
C ILE A 191 3.75 3.68 -4.55
N LEU A 192 2.47 4.06 -4.57
CA LEU A 192 1.41 3.38 -3.85
C LEU A 192 0.64 2.54 -4.87
N GLU A 193 0.57 1.25 -4.62
CA GLU A 193 -0.21 0.30 -5.40
C GLU A 193 -1.59 0.13 -4.78
N PHE A 194 -2.63 0.13 -5.61
CA PHE A 194 -3.99 -0.16 -5.19
C PHE A 194 -4.35 -1.55 -5.68
N ARG A 195 -4.67 -2.44 -4.76
CA ARG A 195 -4.88 -3.86 -5.03
C ARG A 195 -6.27 -4.33 -4.61
N ASP A 196 -6.79 -5.29 -5.34
CA ASP A 196 -8.05 -5.95 -5.01
C ASP A 196 -7.93 -6.72 -3.68
N PRO A 197 -8.82 -6.50 -2.70
CA PRO A 197 -8.69 -7.13 -1.38
C PRO A 197 -9.01 -8.63 -1.37
N GLN A 198 -9.55 -9.19 -2.45
CA GLN A 198 -9.88 -10.60 -2.54
C GLN A 198 -8.80 -11.42 -3.27
N SER A 199 -8.07 -10.78 -4.19
CA SER A 199 -7.10 -11.47 -5.07
C SER A 199 -5.69 -10.94 -4.98
N MET A 200 -5.47 -9.74 -4.41
CA MET A 200 -4.21 -8.98 -4.47
C MET A 200 -3.82 -8.56 -5.90
N GLU A 201 -4.73 -8.64 -6.88
CA GLU A 201 -4.47 -8.12 -8.22
C GLU A 201 -4.29 -6.60 -8.21
N LEU A 202 -3.33 -6.11 -8.99
CA LEU A 202 -3.07 -4.69 -9.13
C LEU A 202 -4.22 -4.02 -9.90
N LEU A 203 -4.85 -3.02 -9.29
CA LEU A 203 -5.92 -2.23 -9.89
C LEU A 203 -5.39 -0.94 -10.53
N ARG A 204 -4.51 -0.23 -9.81
CA ARG A 204 -3.86 1.01 -10.27
C ARG A 204 -2.66 1.35 -9.39
N GLU A 205 -1.89 2.33 -9.84
CA GLU A 205 -0.73 2.88 -9.12
C GLU A 205 -0.78 4.41 -9.12
N VAL A 206 -0.18 5.02 -8.09
CA VAL A 206 0.10 6.46 -8.07
C VAL A 206 1.52 6.70 -7.57
N THR A 207 2.19 7.70 -8.14
CA THR A 207 3.51 8.13 -7.64
C THR A 207 3.33 9.19 -6.56
N VAL A 208 3.88 8.96 -5.37
CA VAL A 208 3.87 9.94 -4.27
C VAL A 208 4.80 11.10 -4.59
N MET A 209 4.25 12.30 -4.66
CA MET A 209 4.95 13.51 -5.08
C MET A 209 4.87 14.61 -4.01
N LYS A 210 6.03 15.11 -3.56
CA LYS A 210 6.16 16.26 -2.66
C LYS A 210 6.91 17.38 -3.39
N ASN A 211 6.27 18.53 -3.59
CA ASN A 211 6.87 19.69 -4.30
C ASN A 211 7.47 19.33 -5.69
N GLY A 212 6.74 18.51 -6.47
CA GLY A 212 7.15 18.09 -7.80
C GLY A 212 8.28 17.06 -7.84
N ARG A 213 8.64 16.46 -6.70
CA ARG A 213 9.66 15.38 -6.61
C ARG A 213 9.07 14.12 -6.02
N PRO A 214 9.39 12.94 -6.57
CA PRO A 214 8.94 11.66 -5.99
C PRO A 214 9.54 11.45 -4.59
N VAL A 215 8.71 10.96 -3.66
CA VAL A 215 9.15 10.58 -2.32
C VAL A 215 9.33 9.07 -2.28
N ARG A 216 10.52 8.62 -1.91
CA ARG A 216 10.85 7.20 -1.75
C ARG A 216 10.81 6.80 -0.28
N GLU A 217 10.98 5.50 -0.03
CA GLU A 217 11.03 4.92 1.31
C GLU A 217 9.68 5.04 2.04
N ILE A 218 8.57 5.07 1.26
CA ILE A 218 7.22 4.99 1.80
C ILE A 218 7.07 3.62 2.49
N ASN A 219 6.68 3.65 3.76
CA ASN A 219 6.62 2.45 4.60
C ASN A 219 5.20 2.22 5.12
N GLU A 220 5.02 2.12 6.41
CA GLU A 220 3.75 1.81 7.04
C GLU A 220 2.67 2.84 6.70
N LEU A 221 1.43 2.39 6.52
CA LEU A 221 0.32 3.16 5.96
C LEU A 221 -0.93 3.07 6.84
N GLU A 222 -1.64 4.20 6.94
CA GLU A 222 -2.98 4.26 7.52
C GLU A 222 -3.94 5.03 6.60
N CYS A 223 -5.08 4.42 6.27
CA CYS A 223 -6.11 5.01 5.42
C CYS A 223 -7.17 5.69 6.28
N VAL A 224 -7.33 7.03 6.19
CA VAL A 224 -8.28 7.80 6.98
C VAL A 224 -9.12 8.69 6.09
N GLY A 225 -10.41 8.37 5.95
CA GLY A 225 -11.32 9.11 5.10
C GLY A 225 -10.89 9.11 3.64
N ALA A 226 -10.52 10.27 3.10
CA ALA A 226 -10.06 10.42 1.72
C ALA A 226 -8.52 10.51 1.59
N ASP A 227 -7.78 10.35 2.69
CA ASP A 227 -6.33 10.51 2.72
C ASP A 227 -5.63 9.21 3.12
N VAL A 228 -4.38 9.05 2.66
CA VAL A 228 -3.42 8.04 3.14
C VAL A 228 -2.35 8.73 3.96
N TYR A 229 -2.14 8.25 5.18
CA TYR A 229 -1.02 8.65 6.04
C TYR A 229 0.08 7.62 5.89
N ALA A 230 1.33 8.08 5.74
CA ALA A 230 2.46 7.20 5.45
C ALA A 230 3.68 7.54 6.29
N ASN A 231 4.28 6.56 6.94
CA ASN A 231 5.64 6.68 7.43
C ASN A 231 6.64 6.76 6.27
N VAL A 232 7.70 7.55 6.44
CA VAL A 232 8.86 7.54 5.55
C VAL A 232 10.02 6.95 6.32
N TRP A 233 10.56 5.83 5.86
CA TRP A 233 11.61 5.09 6.57
C TRP A 233 12.81 5.98 6.86
N HIS A 234 13.41 5.83 8.04
CA HIS A 234 14.46 6.67 8.61
C HIS A 234 14.08 8.14 8.86
N ARG A 235 12.81 8.51 8.82
CA ARG A 235 12.36 9.88 9.12
C ARG A 235 11.37 9.90 10.26
N ASN A 236 11.38 11.00 11.02
CA ASN A 236 10.33 11.32 12.00
C ASN A 236 9.24 12.21 11.34
N GLU A 237 8.99 11.99 10.06
CA GLU A 237 7.99 12.68 9.26
C GLU A 237 6.96 11.68 8.77
N ILE A 238 5.68 12.02 8.96
CA ILE A 238 4.55 11.30 8.38
C ILE A 238 3.99 12.18 7.25
N LEU A 239 3.66 11.58 6.13
CA LEU A 239 3.02 12.26 5.00
C LEU A 239 1.52 12.02 5.02
N ARG A 240 0.74 13.07 4.70
CA ARG A 240 -0.65 12.94 4.29
C ARG A 240 -0.70 13.04 2.78
N ILE A 241 -1.28 12.06 2.12
CA ILE A 241 -1.23 11.85 0.68
C ILE A 241 -2.66 11.76 0.14
N ASP A 242 -2.94 12.50 -0.92
CA ASP A 242 -4.14 12.32 -1.74
C ASP A 242 -3.98 11.03 -2.57
N PRO A 243 -4.76 9.96 -2.32
CA PRO A 243 -4.61 8.68 -2.97
C PRO A 243 -5.01 8.69 -4.45
N GLN A 244 -5.75 9.71 -4.90
CA GLN A 244 -6.15 9.80 -6.32
C GLN A 244 -5.02 10.34 -7.20
N THR A 245 -4.21 11.24 -6.67
CA THR A 245 -3.16 11.94 -7.42
C THR A 245 -1.74 11.58 -6.98
N GLY A 246 -1.56 10.96 -5.83
CA GLY A 246 -0.27 10.73 -5.18
C GLY A 246 0.36 12.01 -4.60
N ARG A 247 -0.34 13.15 -4.64
CA ARG A 247 0.17 14.42 -4.13
C ARG A 247 0.21 14.43 -2.60
N VAL A 248 1.35 14.81 -2.04
CA VAL A 248 1.47 15.11 -0.61
C VAL A 248 0.70 16.39 -0.31
N THR A 249 -0.30 16.30 0.56
CA THR A 249 -1.18 17.41 0.99
C THR A 249 -0.79 17.93 2.36
N GLY A 250 -0.10 17.13 3.17
CA GLY A 250 0.38 17.52 4.49
C GLY A 250 1.65 16.79 4.89
N THR A 251 2.41 17.42 5.78
CA THR A 251 3.58 16.82 6.44
C THR A 251 3.43 16.97 7.93
N ILE A 252 3.62 15.89 8.67
CA ILE A 252 3.45 15.84 10.12
C ILE A 252 4.83 15.58 10.75
N ASP A 253 5.31 16.52 11.55
CA ASP A 253 6.52 16.38 12.35
C ASP A 253 6.19 15.57 13.61
N ALA A 254 6.66 14.33 13.66
CA ALA A 254 6.58 13.42 14.79
C ALA A 254 7.91 13.28 15.54
N SER A 255 8.81 14.26 15.42
CA SER A 255 10.07 14.28 16.14
C SER A 255 9.88 14.52 17.64
N GLY A 256 10.80 14.01 18.46
CA GLY A 256 10.82 14.28 19.91
C GLY A 256 9.83 13.44 20.73
N LEU A 257 9.17 12.45 20.17
CA LEU A 257 8.30 11.52 20.90
C LEU A 257 9.07 10.70 21.94
N LEU A 258 10.24 10.20 21.57
CA LEU A 258 11.13 9.48 22.49
C LEU A 258 12.11 10.43 23.17
N SER A 259 12.40 10.18 24.46
CA SER A 259 13.54 10.76 25.14
C SER A 259 14.86 10.28 24.52
N ARG A 260 15.95 11.00 24.74
CA ARG A 260 17.29 10.60 24.26
C ARG A 260 17.71 9.21 24.71
N MET A 261 17.34 8.83 25.94
CA MET A 261 17.68 7.52 26.49
C MET A 261 16.86 6.40 25.81
N GLU A 262 15.56 6.59 25.59
CA GLU A 262 14.70 5.65 24.89
C GLU A 262 15.16 5.44 23.45
N ALA A 263 15.51 6.53 22.76
CA ALA A 263 16.01 6.50 21.38
C ALA A 263 17.31 5.69 21.18
N THR A 264 18.08 5.41 22.24
CA THR A 264 19.28 4.56 22.13
C THR A 264 18.97 3.06 22.02
N ARG A 265 17.75 2.67 22.32
CA ARG A 265 17.29 1.26 22.32
C ARG A 265 16.16 1.01 21.34
N ALA A 266 15.57 2.06 20.83
CA ALA A 266 14.52 2.05 19.83
C ALA A 266 15.12 2.13 18.42
N ASP A 267 14.38 1.65 17.44
CA ASP A 267 14.67 1.85 16.02
C ASP A 267 13.71 2.93 15.45
N VAL A 268 13.43 2.94 14.18
CA VAL A 268 12.70 4.02 13.50
C VAL A 268 11.23 4.11 13.89
N LEU A 269 10.66 5.31 13.77
CA LEU A 269 9.21 5.54 13.76
C LEU A 269 8.58 4.68 12.66
N ASN A 270 7.62 3.83 13.03
CA ASN A 270 6.86 3.00 12.11
C ASN A 270 5.62 2.46 12.81
N GLY A 271 4.45 2.78 12.30
CA GLY A 271 3.16 2.40 12.88
C GLY A 271 2.27 3.62 13.13
N ILE A 272 1.17 3.68 12.38
CA ILE A 272 0.13 4.71 12.44
C ILE A 272 -1.20 3.97 12.54
N ALA A 273 -2.03 4.30 13.53
CA ALA A 273 -3.40 3.83 13.56
C ALA A 273 -4.33 4.98 13.96
N TYR A 274 -5.49 5.09 13.34
CA TYR A 274 -6.46 6.14 13.61
C TYR A 274 -7.55 5.66 14.56
N LYS A 275 -7.86 6.47 15.59
CA LYS A 275 -8.96 6.26 16.53
C LYS A 275 -10.14 7.15 16.15
N PRO A 276 -11.17 6.63 15.46
CA PRO A 276 -12.28 7.44 14.96
C PRO A 276 -13.11 8.07 16.07
N GLU A 277 -13.24 7.43 17.24
CA GLU A 277 -14.02 7.91 18.37
C GLU A 277 -13.46 9.18 19.02
N SER A 278 -12.13 9.31 19.06
CA SER A 278 -11.43 10.51 19.59
C SER A 278 -10.87 11.41 18.49
N LYS A 279 -10.83 10.94 17.25
CA LYS A 279 -10.17 11.59 16.11
C LYS A 279 -8.68 11.83 16.34
N THR A 280 -8.04 10.92 17.08
CA THR A 280 -6.61 10.93 17.39
C THR A 280 -5.87 9.84 16.61
N PHE A 281 -4.55 9.96 16.56
CA PHE A 281 -3.71 8.91 15.99
C PHE A 281 -2.93 8.21 17.09
N LEU A 282 -2.68 6.93 16.92
CA LEU A 282 -1.72 6.16 17.68
C LEU A 282 -0.44 6.05 16.86
N LEU A 283 0.68 6.46 17.42
CA LEU A 283 1.99 6.39 16.78
C LEU A 283 2.95 5.56 17.63
N THR A 284 3.72 4.70 16.99
CA THR A 284 4.79 3.93 17.63
C THR A 284 5.95 3.73 16.65
N GLY A 285 6.87 2.84 16.98
CA GLY A 285 8.00 2.47 16.13
C GLY A 285 8.61 1.15 16.54
N LYS A 286 9.57 0.71 15.75
CA LYS A 286 10.28 -0.56 15.93
C LYS A 286 11.02 -0.55 17.25
N PHE A 287 10.70 -1.50 18.13
CA PHE A 287 11.26 -1.62 19.50
C PHE A 287 10.99 -0.40 20.40
N TRP A 288 10.00 0.41 20.08
CA TRP A 288 9.65 1.55 20.92
C TRP A 288 9.02 1.09 22.24
N PRO A 289 9.31 1.77 23.38
CA PRO A 289 8.71 1.43 24.67
C PRO A 289 7.30 1.98 24.86
N HIS A 290 6.81 2.78 23.92
CA HIS A 290 5.52 3.47 24.01
C HIS A 290 4.76 3.51 22.71
N VAL A 291 3.42 3.48 22.83
CA VAL A 291 2.49 4.00 21.85
C VAL A 291 2.06 5.39 22.32
N PHE A 292 2.08 6.37 21.41
CA PHE A 292 1.64 7.75 21.67
C PHE A 292 0.31 8.00 21.03
N GLU A 293 -0.69 8.39 21.82
CA GLU A 293 -1.93 8.95 21.27
C GLU A 293 -1.70 10.45 21.05
N VAL A 294 -1.96 10.90 19.82
CA VAL A 294 -1.63 12.27 19.41
C VAL A 294 -2.78 12.93 18.65
N GLU A 295 -2.89 14.24 18.79
CA GLU A 295 -3.63 15.12 17.89
C GLU A 295 -2.66 15.75 16.88
N LEU A 296 -3.17 16.13 15.71
CA LEU A 296 -2.42 16.86 14.68
C LEU A 296 -2.77 18.34 14.77
N GLU A 297 -1.77 19.19 14.99
CA GLU A 297 -1.91 20.64 15.09
C GLU A 297 -1.11 21.35 13.98
N PRO A 298 -1.56 22.49 13.46
CA PRO A 298 -0.74 23.34 12.61
C PRO A 298 0.60 23.69 13.28
N ARG A 299 1.65 23.71 12.47
CA ARG A 299 3.01 24.04 12.92
C ARG A 299 3.25 25.55 12.97
#